data_4118fdb3efca040d83b3452282f8b11b
#
_entry.id   4118fdb3efca040d83b3452282f8b11b
#
_cell.length_a   1.000
_cell.length_b   1.000
_cell.length_c   1.000
_cell.angle_alpha   90.00
_cell.angle_beta   90.00
_cell.angle_gamma   90.00
#
_symmetry.space_group_name_H-M   'P 1'
#
loop_
_entity.id
_entity.type
_entity.pdbx_description
1 polymer ?
#
loop_
_entity_poly.entity_id
_entity_poly.type
_entity_poly.pdbx_seq_one_letter_code
_entity_poly.pdbx_strand_id
1 'polypeptide(L)'
;ADDRVGIFIGNALDRLCCIADAYRRGTLTADESLSDKVLKAVVHYGMLEAGRSNAVSRFHASCFAIPTAAVNIYFAWLDKMELAERGGATPLLEAACDMLKVLGLQAYTQPLRHDETDKNVVSIERFRNHVWWVGGNALAYRSLLPVAAMYSSVPMVDVLAEVCRRGISVTSQLTLHDSFWTEGFTADGAGWGHGKQCLIWGYPIDGTFNALNMLGMLKGTPWAERLSRENAQAILNFLRGGNWYYYKGFTLPCLDRGSYVYTAAEKEIPYAKMLNKVLMDWMDAFTETEQAELR
;
A
#
# COMPACT_ATOMS: atom_id res chain seq x y z
N ALA A 1 21.19 -1.34 4.24
CA ALA A 1 21.84 -1.36 2.95
C ALA A 1 20.83 -0.97 1.88
N ASP A 2 21.24 -0.05 1.03
CA ASP A 2 20.42 0.51 -0.04
C ASP A 2 20.15 -0.56 -1.11
N ASP A 3 18.88 -0.85 -1.40
CA ASP A 3 18.49 -1.82 -2.42
C ASP A 3 18.50 -1.18 -3.82
N ARG A 4 19.68 -0.83 -4.30
CA ARG A 4 19.86 -0.14 -5.59
C ARG A 4 19.37 -0.96 -6.78
N VAL A 5 19.56 -2.27 -6.75
CA VAL A 5 19.13 -3.16 -7.84
C VAL A 5 17.61 -3.21 -7.90
N GLY A 6 16.93 -3.37 -6.77
CA GLY A 6 15.48 -3.36 -6.72
C GLY A 6 14.88 -2.01 -7.12
N ILE A 7 15.50 -0.91 -6.70
CA ILE A 7 15.11 0.44 -7.14
C ILE A 7 15.25 0.59 -8.65
N PHE A 8 16.35 0.10 -9.22
CA PHE A 8 16.56 0.12 -10.66
C PHE A 8 15.50 -0.69 -11.41
N ILE A 9 15.19 -1.91 -10.95
CA ILE A 9 14.14 -2.75 -11.53
C ILE A 9 12.77 -2.07 -11.42
N GLY A 10 12.43 -1.55 -10.24
CA GLY A 10 11.18 -0.83 -10.02
C GLY A 10 11.01 0.36 -10.97
N ASN A 11 12.04 1.18 -11.11
CA ASN A 11 12.03 2.32 -12.03
C ASN A 11 11.92 1.89 -13.50
N ALA A 12 12.53 0.77 -13.88
CA ALA A 12 12.40 0.24 -15.23
C ALA A 12 10.96 -0.22 -15.52
N LEU A 13 10.36 -0.96 -14.60
CA LEU A 13 8.97 -1.40 -14.71
C LEU A 13 7.98 -0.21 -14.71
N ASP A 14 8.23 0.82 -13.92
CA ASP A 14 7.42 2.02 -13.89
C ASP A 14 7.43 2.75 -15.25
N ARG A 15 8.58 2.81 -15.92
CA ARG A 15 8.66 3.33 -17.31
C ARG A 15 7.88 2.48 -18.30
N LEU A 16 7.92 1.15 -18.16
CA LEU A 16 7.11 0.25 -18.99
C LEU A 16 5.61 0.45 -18.73
N CYS A 17 5.23 0.72 -17.48
CA CYS A 17 3.87 1.09 -17.11
C CYS A 17 3.42 2.36 -17.84
N CYS A 18 4.24 3.41 -17.89
CA CYS A 18 3.92 4.63 -18.65
C CYS A 18 3.69 4.34 -20.14
N ILE A 19 4.48 3.46 -20.77
CA ILE A 19 4.31 3.06 -22.15
C ILE A 19 2.98 2.27 -22.33
N ALA A 20 2.72 1.32 -21.46
CA ALA A 20 1.51 0.51 -21.48
C ALA A 20 0.24 1.37 -21.31
N ASP A 21 0.26 2.34 -20.42
CA ASP A 21 -0.85 3.28 -20.21
C ASP A 21 -1.06 4.23 -21.39
N ALA A 22 0.02 4.74 -21.99
CA ALA A 22 -0.06 5.57 -23.20
C ALA A 22 -0.68 4.79 -24.37
N TYR A 23 -0.37 3.53 -24.47
CA TYR A 23 -0.97 2.60 -25.44
C TYR A 23 -2.47 2.42 -25.18
N ARG A 24 -2.85 2.13 -23.95
CA ARG A 24 -4.25 2.00 -23.52
C ARG A 24 -5.07 3.26 -23.80
N ARG A 25 -4.49 4.44 -23.61
CA ARG A 25 -5.13 5.73 -23.86
C ARG A 25 -5.17 6.11 -25.34
N GLY A 26 -4.56 5.33 -26.22
CA GLY A 26 -4.48 5.64 -27.66
C GLY A 26 -3.54 6.81 -27.99
N THR A 27 -2.69 7.24 -27.04
CA THR A 27 -1.68 8.29 -27.30
C THR A 27 -0.43 7.75 -28.00
N LEU A 28 -0.24 6.44 -27.98
CA LEU A 28 0.72 5.72 -28.82
C LEU A 28 -0.06 4.86 -29.82
N THR A 29 0.37 4.91 -31.09
CA THR A 29 -0.18 4.04 -32.11
C THR A 29 0.17 2.58 -31.83
N ALA A 30 -0.79 1.67 -32.03
CA ALA A 30 -0.57 0.25 -31.86
C ALA A 30 0.53 -0.24 -32.84
N ASP A 31 1.70 -0.56 -32.28
CA ASP A 31 2.81 -1.18 -32.98
C ASP A 31 3.16 -2.49 -32.26
N GLU A 32 2.99 -3.61 -32.95
CA GLU A 32 3.33 -4.94 -32.41
C GLU A 32 4.80 -5.02 -32.01
N SER A 33 5.70 -4.39 -32.76
CA SER A 33 7.14 -4.37 -32.42
C SER A 33 7.41 -3.69 -31.08
N LEU A 34 6.71 -2.58 -30.78
CA LEU A 34 6.83 -1.92 -29.48
C LEU A 34 6.23 -2.77 -28.37
N SER A 35 5.07 -3.37 -28.64
CA SER A 35 4.42 -4.29 -27.70
C SER A 35 5.36 -5.43 -27.31
N ASP A 36 5.96 -6.09 -28.30
CA ASP A 36 6.94 -7.16 -28.06
C ASP A 36 8.16 -6.72 -27.26
N LYS A 37 8.67 -5.51 -27.53
CA LYS A 37 9.78 -4.95 -26.76
C LYS A 37 9.42 -4.75 -25.30
N VAL A 38 8.21 -4.25 -25.02
CA VAL A 38 7.71 -4.06 -23.65
C VAL A 38 7.55 -5.42 -22.96
N LEU A 39 6.95 -6.40 -23.60
CA LEU A 39 6.80 -7.75 -23.04
C LEU A 39 8.15 -8.41 -22.74
N LYS A 40 9.12 -8.32 -23.66
CA LYS A 40 10.50 -8.80 -23.44
C LYS A 40 11.16 -8.10 -22.27
N ALA A 41 10.96 -6.80 -22.13
CA ALA A 41 11.51 -6.04 -21.00
C ALA A 41 10.86 -6.43 -19.68
N VAL A 42 9.54 -6.67 -19.63
CA VAL A 42 8.84 -7.19 -18.45
C VAL A 42 9.43 -8.53 -18.02
N VAL A 43 9.58 -9.47 -18.93
CA VAL A 43 10.18 -10.79 -18.62
C VAL A 43 11.61 -10.62 -18.14
N HIS A 44 12.42 -9.80 -18.83
CA HIS A 44 13.82 -9.57 -18.46
C HIS A 44 13.97 -9.02 -17.03
N TYR A 45 13.29 -7.93 -16.71
CA TYR A 45 13.36 -7.31 -15.38
C TYR A 45 12.71 -8.17 -14.30
N GLY A 46 11.67 -8.90 -14.64
CA GLY A 46 11.05 -9.87 -13.74
C GLY A 46 12.01 -11.02 -13.39
N MET A 47 12.74 -11.55 -14.35
CA MET A 47 13.75 -12.58 -14.11
C MET A 47 14.91 -12.06 -13.27
N LEU A 48 15.34 -10.80 -13.48
CA LEU A 48 16.34 -10.18 -12.62
C LEU A 48 15.86 -10.09 -11.17
N GLU A 49 14.62 -9.70 -10.95
CA GLU A 49 14.04 -9.66 -9.60
C GLU A 49 13.91 -11.05 -8.98
N ALA A 50 13.40 -12.02 -9.73
CA ALA A 50 13.24 -13.40 -9.26
C ALA A 50 14.59 -14.08 -8.93
N GLY A 51 15.65 -13.76 -9.65
CA GLY A 51 16.99 -14.26 -9.42
C GLY A 51 17.73 -13.61 -8.26
N ARG A 52 17.18 -12.62 -7.59
CA ARG A 52 17.83 -11.94 -6.47
C ARG A 52 17.85 -12.81 -5.22
N SER A 53 18.97 -12.76 -4.49
CA SER A 53 19.14 -13.50 -3.25
C SER A 53 18.14 -13.06 -2.18
N ASN A 54 17.46 -14.01 -1.53
CA ASN A 54 16.64 -13.76 -0.37
C ASN A 54 17.43 -13.37 0.90
N ALA A 55 18.75 -13.49 0.87
CA ALA A 55 19.61 -13.12 1.98
C ALA A 55 19.74 -11.60 2.21
N VAL A 56 19.34 -10.78 1.24
CA VAL A 56 19.35 -9.31 1.32
C VAL A 56 17.93 -8.79 1.52
N SER A 57 17.75 -7.86 2.46
CA SER A 57 16.47 -7.17 2.61
C SER A 57 16.14 -6.41 1.32
N ARG A 58 15.02 -6.77 0.68
CA ARG A 58 14.55 -6.20 -0.58
C ARG A 58 13.28 -5.38 -0.39
N PHE A 59 13.06 -4.91 0.82
CA PHE A 59 11.78 -4.48 1.32
C PHE A 59 11.07 -3.44 0.44
N HIS A 60 11.67 -2.27 0.21
CA HIS A 60 10.97 -1.16 -0.46
C HIS A 60 10.60 -1.44 -1.92
N ALA A 61 11.56 -1.86 -2.71
CA ALA A 61 11.33 -2.10 -4.13
C ALA A 61 10.45 -3.33 -4.35
N SER A 62 10.83 -4.46 -3.73
CA SER A 62 10.16 -5.73 -3.97
C SER A 62 8.73 -5.80 -3.41
N CYS A 63 8.45 -5.12 -2.28
CA CYS A 63 7.13 -5.19 -1.66
C CYS A 63 6.17 -4.09 -2.14
N PHE A 64 6.67 -2.99 -2.68
CA PHE A 64 5.83 -1.82 -3.02
C PHE A 64 5.96 -1.37 -4.47
N ALA A 65 7.16 -0.96 -4.91
CA ALA A 65 7.33 -0.35 -6.22
C ALA A 65 7.11 -1.37 -7.36
N ILE A 66 7.73 -2.52 -7.27
CA ILE A 66 7.64 -3.58 -8.28
C ILE A 66 6.24 -4.15 -8.40
N PRO A 67 5.54 -4.54 -7.30
CA PRO A 67 4.15 -4.98 -7.39
C PRO A 67 3.21 -3.91 -7.97
N THR A 68 3.38 -2.65 -7.58
CA THR A 68 2.56 -1.55 -8.10
C THR A 68 2.72 -1.39 -9.61
N ALA A 69 3.96 -1.39 -10.09
CA ALA A 69 4.24 -1.31 -11.53
C ALA A 69 3.69 -2.54 -12.27
N ALA A 70 3.86 -3.73 -11.71
CA ALA A 70 3.38 -4.97 -12.33
C ALA A 70 1.86 -4.99 -12.50
N VAL A 71 1.08 -4.64 -11.46
CA VAL A 71 -0.38 -4.60 -11.56
C VAL A 71 -0.85 -3.51 -12.52
N ASN A 72 -0.18 -2.37 -12.54
CA ASN A 72 -0.52 -1.29 -13.47
C ASN A 72 -0.28 -1.68 -14.93
N ILE A 73 0.81 -2.37 -15.25
CA ILE A 73 1.06 -2.90 -16.60
C ILE A 73 0.00 -3.94 -16.96
N TYR A 74 -0.29 -4.87 -16.05
CA TYR A 74 -1.29 -5.92 -16.26
C TYR A 74 -2.65 -5.32 -16.64
N PHE A 75 -3.16 -4.39 -15.84
CA PHE A 75 -4.47 -3.76 -16.10
C PHE A 75 -4.46 -2.76 -17.25
N ALA A 76 -3.33 -2.14 -17.58
CA ALA A 76 -3.22 -1.32 -18.77
C ALA A 76 -3.39 -2.15 -20.06
N TRP A 77 -3.00 -3.42 -20.02
CA TRP A 77 -3.11 -4.36 -21.13
C TRP A 77 -4.02 -5.56 -20.80
N LEU A 78 -5.12 -5.31 -20.10
CA LEU A 78 -6.02 -6.35 -19.59
C LEU A 78 -6.47 -7.33 -20.70
N ASP A 79 -6.88 -6.82 -21.87
CA ASP A 79 -7.33 -7.68 -22.98
C ASP A 79 -6.24 -8.67 -23.43
N LYS A 80 -4.97 -8.22 -23.46
CA LYS A 80 -3.83 -9.09 -23.79
C LYS A 80 -3.56 -10.11 -22.68
N MET A 81 -3.65 -9.69 -21.43
CA MET A 81 -3.43 -10.58 -20.26
C MET A 81 -4.54 -11.65 -20.17
N GLU A 82 -5.79 -11.28 -20.40
CA GLU A 82 -6.90 -12.22 -20.47
C GLU A 82 -6.74 -13.23 -21.62
N LEU A 83 -6.21 -12.79 -22.77
CA LEU A 83 -5.90 -13.70 -23.88
C LEU A 83 -4.82 -14.70 -23.49
N ALA A 84 -3.77 -14.25 -22.79
CA ALA A 84 -2.73 -15.13 -22.28
C ALA A 84 -3.27 -16.18 -21.29
N GLU A 85 -4.15 -15.77 -20.39
CA GLU A 85 -4.74 -16.67 -19.38
C GLU A 85 -5.71 -17.71 -19.97
N ARG A 86 -6.39 -17.39 -21.08
CA ARG A 86 -7.29 -18.33 -21.78
C ARG A 86 -6.53 -19.38 -22.61
N GLY A 87 -5.24 -19.19 -22.81
CA GLY A 87 -4.43 -19.99 -23.72
C GLY A 87 -4.61 -19.59 -25.18
N GLY A 88 -3.58 -19.79 -25.98
CA GLY A 88 -3.57 -19.43 -27.40
C GLY A 88 -2.92 -18.09 -27.71
N ALA A 89 -2.30 -17.46 -26.72
CA ALA A 89 -1.42 -16.31 -26.91
C ALA A 89 -0.03 -16.75 -27.40
N THR A 90 0.81 -15.79 -27.75
CA THR A 90 2.23 -16.07 -28.02
C THR A 90 2.96 -16.48 -26.73
N PRO A 91 3.97 -17.36 -26.81
CA PRO A 91 4.75 -17.73 -25.62
C PRO A 91 5.36 -16.53 -24.86
N LEU A 92 5.67 -15.46 -25.58
CA LEU A 92 6.17 -14.22 -24.97
C LEU A 92 5.09 -13.52 -24.14
N LEU A 93 3.87 -13.47 -24.65
CA LEU A 93 2.75 -12.83 -23.94
C LEU A 93 2.36 -13.63 -22.70
N GLU A 94 2.33 -14.96 -22.80
CA GLU A 94 2.09 -15.86 -21.66
C GLU A 94 3.17 -15.70 -20.59
N ALA A 95 4.46 -15.72 -20.97
CA ALA A 95 5.56 -15.52 -20.04
C ALA A 95 5.53 -14.15 -19.36
N ALA A 96 5.14 -13.09 -20.08
CA ALA A 96 5.01 -11.76 -19.50
C ALA A 96 3.82 -11.67 -18.51
N CYS A 97 2.70 -12.30 -18.84
CA CYS A 97 1.54 -12.37 -17.96
C CYS A 97 1.89 -13.09 -16.64
N ASP A 98 2.50 -14.27 -16.72
CA ASP A 98 2.95 -15.02 -15.55
C ASP A 98 3.94 -14.22 -14.71
N MET A 99 4.88 -13.54 -15.36
CA MET A 99 5.86 -12.71 -14.66
C MET A 99 5.20 -11.55 -13.92
N LEU A 100 4.24 -10.85 -14.54
CA LEU A 100 3.50 -9.76 -13.90
C LEU A 100 2.73 -10.26 -12.67
N LYS A 101 2.13 -11.47 -12.76
CA LYS A 101 1.43 -12.10 -11.63
C LYS A 101 2.40 -12.41 -10.48
N VAL A 102 3.55 -13.00 -10.77
CA VAL A 102 4.59 -13.30 -9.78
C VAL A 102 5.10 -12.01 -9.10
N LEU A 103 5.38 -10.98 -9.87
CA LEU A 103 5.83 -9.69 -9.34
C LEU A 103 4.74 -8.99 -8.52
N GLY A 104 3.49 -9.04 -8.97
CA GLY A 104 2.35 -8.50 -8.24
C GLY A 104 2.17 -9.16 -6.87
N LEU A 105 2.33 -10.49 -6.81
CA LEU A 105 2.18 -11.25 -5.57
C LEU A 105 3.19 -10.84 -4.49
N GLN A 106 4.31 -10.23 -4.85
CA GLN A 106 5.28 -9.71 -3.89
C GLN A 106 4.71 -8.64 -2.94
N ALA A 107 3.56 -8.02 -3.27
CA ALA A 107 2.84 -7.16 -2.33
C ALA A 107 2.47 -7.86 -1.01
N TYR A 108 2.34 -9.17 -1.03
CA TYR A 108 2.10 -10.01 0.16
C TYR A 108 3.40 -10.50 0.83
N THR A 109 4.54 -9.91 0.52
CA THR A 109 5.82 -10.26 1.17
C THR A 109 5.85 -9.75 2.59
N GLN A 110 6.25 -10.61 3.52
CA GLN A 110 6.52 -10.23 4.90
C GLN A 110 8.02 -10.15 5.15
N PRO A 111 8.51 -9.04 5.73
CA PRO A 111 9.91 -8.93 6.09
C PRO A 111 10.27 -9.88 7.24
N LEU A 112 11.56 -10.23 7.30
CA LEU A 112 12.10 -11.11 8.32
C LEU A 112 11.93 -10.54 9.72
N ARG A 113 11.48 -11.37 10.65
CA ARG A 113 11.63 -11.16 12.09
C ARG A 113 12.95 -11.74 12.59
N HIS A 114 13.35 -11.35 13.80
CA HIS A 114 14.62 -11.78 14.39
C HIS A 114 14.78 -13.30 14.55
N ASP A 115 13.68 -14.00 14.65
CA ASP A 115 13.60 -15.45 14.85
C ASP A 115 13.34 -16.25 13.56
N GLU A 116 13.31 -15.59 12.41
CA GLU A 116 13.01 -16.21 11.13
C GLU A 116 14.26 -16.35 10.25
N THR A 117 14.34 -17.43 9.51
CA THR A 117 15.45 -17.72 8.60
C THR A 117 15.24 -17.13 7.21
N ASP A 118 14.00 -17.05 6.75
CA ASP A 118 13.65 -16.54 5.42
C ASP A 118 13.32 -15.05 5.46
N LYS A 119 14.07 -14.25 4.73
CA LYS A 119 13.98 -12.79 4.82
C LYS A 119 12.84 -12.17 4.03
N ASN A 120 12.37 -12.79 2.96
CA ASN A 120 11.32 -12.25 2.14
C ASN A 120 10.40 -13.39 1.72
N VAL A 121 9.46 -13.70 2.56
CA VAL A 121 8.50 -14.76 2.30
C VAL A 121 7.22 -14.15 1.76
N VAL A 122 6.85 -14.53 0.54
CA VAL A 122 5.55 -14.21 -0.05
C VAL A 122 4.54 -15.23 0.49
N SER A 123 3.69 -14.79 1.40
CA SER A 123 2.68 -15.64 2.01
C SER A 123 1.48 -14.81 2.46
N ILE A 124 0.32 -15.12 1.92
CA ILE A 124 -0.95 -14.46 2.27
C ILE A 124 -1.27 -14.67 3.74
N GLU A 125 -1.06 -15.86 4.26
CA GLU A 125 -1.32 -16.16 5.68
C GLU A 125 -0.37 -15.42 6.62
N ARG A 126 0.92 -15.40 6.31
CA ARG A 126 1.86 -14.60 7.11
C ARG A 126 1.55 -13.12 7.03
N PHE A 127 1.16 -12.62 5.87
CA PHE A 127 0.72 -11.24 5.70
C PHE A 127 -0.50 -10.93 6.58
N ARG A 128 -1.49 -11.81 6.58
CA ARG A 128 -2.68 -11.72 7.44
C ARG A 128 -2.34 -11.68 8.92
N ASN A 129 -1.40 -12.50 9.36
CA ASN A 129 -1.03 -12.66 10.76
C ASN A 129 0.07 -11.70 11.23
N HIS A 130 0.53 -10.82 10.35
CA HIS A 130 1.60 -9.89 10.66
C HIS A 130 1.05 -8.65 11.36
N VAL A 131 1.32 -8.55 12.64
CA VAL A 131 0.62 -7.64 13.56
C VAL A 131 1.32 -6.31 13.83
N TRP A 132 2.59 -6.15 13.54
CA TRP A 132 3.36 -5.00 14.06
C TRP A 132 3.69 -3.93 13.02
N TRP A 133 3.12 -4.04 11.84
CA TRP A 133 3.56 -3.22 10.70
C TRP A 133 2.45 -2.42 10.06
N VAL A 134 1.76 -1.61 10.85
CA VAL A 134 0.76 -0.66 10.33
C VAL A 134 1.40 0.24 9.27
N GLY A 135 2.56 0.83 9.57
CA GLY A 135 3.23 1.73 8.66
C GLY A 135 3.84 1.08 7.43
N GLY A 136 4.44 -0.10 7.57
CA GLY A 136 5.03 -0.81 6.45
C GLY A 136 4.00 -1.41 5.51
N ASN A 137 2.96 -2.00 6.05
CA ASN A 137 1.86 -2.54 5.26
C ASN A 137 1.06 -1.44 4.53
N ALA A 138 1.07 -0.22 5.05
CA ALA A 138 0.38 0.91 4.44
C ALA A 138 0.70 1.12 2.97
N LEU A 139 1.95 0.97 2.59
CA LEU A 139 2.37 1.11 1.20
C LEU A 139 1.95 -0.08 0.35
N ALA A 140 1.90 -1.29 0.92
CA ALA A 140 1.40 -2.49 0.25
C ALA A 140 -0.09 -2.39 -0.06
N TYR A 141 -0.90 -1.73 0.77
CA TYR A 141 -2.35 -1.62 0.57
C TYR A 141 -2.75 -1.13 -0.81
N ARG A 142 -1.93 -0.31 -1.45
CA ARG A 142 -2.19 0.21 -2.81
C ARG A 142 -2.29 -0.89 -3.86
N SER A 143 -1.56 -1.99 -3.69
CA SER A 143 -1.46 -3.07 -4.67
C SER A 143 -2.30 -4.29 -4.31
N LEU A 144 -2.77 -4.42 -3.06
CA LEU A 144 -3.42 -5.64 -2.59
C LEU A 144 -4.70 -5.98 -3.37
N LEU A 145 -5.60 -5.01 -3.57
CA LEU A 145 -6.83 -5.25 -4.31
C LEU A 145 -6.57 -5.53 -5.80
N PRO A 146 -5.73 -4.73 -6.51
CA PRO A 146 -5.34 -5.09 -7.87
C PRO A 146 -4.73 -6.49 -7.99
N VAL A 147 -3.88 -6.90 -7.05
CA VAL A 147 -3.31 -8.26 -7.04
C VAL A 147 -4.40 -9.31 -6.83
N ALA A 148 -5.31 -9.10 -5.87
CA ALA A 148 -6.44 -10.01 -5.66
C ALA A 148 -7.32 -10.14 -6.91
N ALA A 149 -7.57 -9.05 -7.61
CA ALA A 149 -8.31 -9.04 -8.87
C ALA A 149 -7.55 -9.76 -9.99
N MET A 150 -6.24 -9.51 -10.12
CA MET A 150 -5.35 -10.19 -11.08
C MET A 150 -5.38 -11.73 -10.91
N TYR A 151 -5.53 -12.20 -9.68
CA TYR A 151 -5.65 -13.64 -9.35
C TYR A 151 -7.09 -14.15 -9.31
N SER A 152 -8.09 -13.28 -9.49
CA SER A 152 -9.51 -13.59 -9.29
C SER A 152 -9.77 -14.31 -7.95
N SER A 153 -9.09 -13.87 -6.90
CA SER A 153 -9.00 -14.57 -5.62
C SER A 153 -9.83 -13.90 -4.52
N VAL A 154 -10.99 -14.49 -4.22
CA VAL A 154 -11.84 -14.11 -3.09
C VAL A 154 -11.08 -14.16 -1.75
N PRO A 155 -10.33 -15.23 -1.41
CA PRO A 155 -9.57 -15.26 -0.16
C PRO A 155 -8.54 -14.13 -0.01
N MET A 156 -7.96 -13.66 -1.11
CA MET A 156 -7.05 -12.51 -1.06
C MET A 156 -7.80 -11.21 -0.75
N VAL A 157 -9.03 -11.05 -1.23
CA VAL A 157 -9.87 -9.87 -0.88
C VAL A 157 -10.25 -9.92 0.59
N ASP A 158 -10.60 -11.09 1.14
CA ASP A 158 -10.88 -11.25 2.58
C ASP A 158 -9.69 -10.79 3.42
N VAL A 159 -8.48 -11.24 3.08
CA VAL A 159 -7.26 -10.87 3.79
C VAL A 159 -6.99 -9.36 3.72
N LEU A 160 -7.12 -8.76 2.53
CA LEU A 160 -6.86 -7.33 2.41
C LEU A 160 -7.87 -6.48 3.18
N ALA A 161 -9.15 -6.85 3.18
CA ALA A 161 -10.19 -6.15 3.94
C ALA A 161 -9.92 -6.21 5.44
N GLU A 162 -9.56 -7.39 5.95
CA GLU A 162 -9.18 -7.61 7.34
C GLU A 162 -7.95 -6.79 7.74
N VAL A 163 -6.87 -6.86 6.95
CA VAL A 163 -5.62 -6.17 7.25
C VAL A 163 -5.78 -4.65 7.20
N CYS A 164 -6.54 -4.12 6.24
CA CYS A 164 -6.83 -2.68 6.16
C CYS A 164 -7.62 -2.18 7.37
N ARG A 165 -8.63 -2.93 7.84
CA ARG A 165 -9.36 -2.58 9.07
C ARG A 165 -8.45 -2.59 10.29
N ARG A 166 -7.62 -3.61 10.43
CA ARG A 166 -6.63 -3.68 11.53
C ARG A 166 -5.58 -2.59 11.46
N GLY A 167 -5.27 -2.09 10.28
CA GLY A 167 -4.32 -1.00 10.07
C GLY A 167 -4.78 0.36 10.61
N ILE A 168 -6.10 0.53 10.87
CA ILE A 168 -6.67 1.75 11.46
C ILE A 168 -6.90 1.48 12.94
N SER A 169 -5.87 1.70 13.76
CA SER A 169 -5.85 1.23 15.15
C SER A 169 -5.60 2.33 16.17
N VAL A 170 -6.17 2.14 17.35
CA VAL A 170 -5.80 2.86 18.57
C VAL A 170 -4.65 2.11 19.23
N THR A 171 -3.64 2.82 19.67
CA THR A 171 -2.53 2.24 20.43
C THR A 171 -2.30 2.98 21.74
N SER A 172 -1.70 2.29 22.71
CA SER A 172 -1.25 2.87 23.95
C SER A 172 0.24 2.66 24.12
N GLN A 173 0.98 3.73 24.34
CA GLN A 173 2.40 3.66 24.67
C GLN A 173 2.67 3.62 26.17
N LEU A 174 1.63 3.77 26.99
CA LEU A 174 1.73 3.71 28.44
C LEU A 174 1.89 2.26 28.94
N THR A 175 1.21 1.31 28.27
CA THR A 175 1.27 -0.10 28.65
C THR A 175 1.41 -0.94 27.38
N LEU A 176 2.61 -1.45 27.15
CA LEU A 176 2.91 -2.34 26.01
C LEU A 176 2.11 -3.65 26.04
N HIS A 177 1.52 -3.99 27.17
CA HIS A 177 0.77 -5.22 27.38
C HIS A 177 -0.72 -5.09 27.11
N ASP A 178 -1.27 -3.87 27.07
CA ASP A 178 -2.71 -3.65 26.95
C ASP A 178 -3.14 -3.29 25.53
N SER A 179 -2.18 -3.10 24.63
CA SER A 179 -2.43 -2.77 23.23
C SER A 179 -1.94 -3.90 22.35
N PHE A 180 -2.85 -4.49 21.60
CA PHE A 180 -2.52 -5.48 20.59
C PHE A 180 -1.56 -4.93 19.52
N TRP A 181 -1.65 -3.62 19.26
CA TRP A 181 -0.83 -2.89 18.31
C TRP A 181 0.13 -1.95 19.03
N THR A 182 1.39 -1.96 18.61
CA THR A 182 2.38 -0.98 19.03
C THR A 182 2.42 0.25 18.13
N GLU A 183 1.68 0.22 17.04
CA GLU A 183 1.58 1.29 16.06
C GLU A 183 0.12 1.73 15.90
N GLY A 184 -0.10 3.01 15.60
CA GLY A 184 -1.43 3.60 15.45
C GLY A 184 -1.51 4.97 16.11
N PHE A 185 -2.73 5.39 16.49
CA PHE A 185 -2.97 6.69 17.13
C PHE A 185 -3.26 6.53 18.62
N THR A 186 -2.55 7.30 19.44
CA THR A 186 -2.82 7.45 20.88
C THR A 186 -3.98 8.43 21.12
N ALA A 187 -4.48 8.45 22.37
CA ALA A 187 -5.63 9.30 22.74
C ALA A 187 -5.37 10.80 22.57
N ASP A 188 -4.13 11.24 22.61
CA ASP A 188 -3.71 12.63 22.38
C ASP A 188 -3.50 12.97 20.88
N GLY A 189 -3.80 12.03 20.00
CA GLY A 189 -3.67 12.20 18.56
C GLY A 189 -2.26 11.98 18.00
N ALA A 190 -1.29 11.62 18.84
CA ALA A 190 0.04 11.27 18.36
C ALA A 190 0.00 9.99 17.54
N GLY A 191 0.77 9.96 16.44
CA GLY A 191 0.97 8.78 15.62
C GLY A 191 2.22 8.02 16.01
N TRP A 192 2.13 6.71 16.19
CA TRP A 192 3.26 5.84 16.51
C TRP A 192 3.51 4.84 15.40
N GLY A 193 4.75 4.76 14.96
CA GLY A 193 5.20 3.86 13.90
C GLY A 193 6.61 3.34 14.15
N HIS A 194 7.09 2.41 13.33
CA HIS A 194 8.34 1.70 13.56
C HIS A 194 8.43 1.09 14.98
N GLY A 195 7.33 0.55 15.45
CA GLY A 195 7.20 0.01 16.80
C GLY A 195 6.98 1.12 17.85
N LYS A 196 8.01 1.80 18.27
CA LYS A 196 7.97 2.74 19.41
C LYS A 196 8.47 4.14 19.07
N GLN A 197 8.26 4.60 17.85
CA GLN A 197 8.64 5.94 17.44
C GLN A 197 7.40 6.81 17.25
N CYS A 198 7.37 7.96 17.91
CA CYS A 198 6.36 8.97 17.65
C CYS A 198 6.68 9.63 16.30
N LEU A 199 5.95 9.21 15.28
CA LEU A 199 6.06 9.72 13.91
C LEU A 199 4.72 10.31 13.52
N ILE A 200 4.37 11.43 14.10
CA ILE A 200 3.04 12.02 13.99
C ILE A 200 2.65 12.34 12.54
N TRP A 201 3.62 12.70 11.73
CA TRP A 201 3.48 12.88 10.28
C TRP A 201 4.23 11.77 9.57
N GLY A 202 3.57 10.69 9.24
CA GLY A 202 4.21 9.58 8.56
C GLY A 202 3.36 8.34 8.52
N TYR A 203 3.93 7.21 8.84
CA TYR A 203 3.32 5.91 8.64
C TYR A 203 1.90 5.72 9.19
N PRO A 204 1.55 6.18 10.41
CA PRO A 204 0.18 6.00 10.91
C PRO A 204 -0.85 6.71 10.04
N ILE A 205 -0.53 7.90 9.54
CA ILE A 205 -1.40 8.67 8.64
C ILE A 205 -1.46 8.02 7.27
N ASP A 206 -0.29 7.71 6.68
CA ASP A 206 -0.21 7.06 5.38
C ASP A 206 -0.92 5.69 5.40
N GLY A 207 -0.74 4.94 6.50
CA GLY A 207 -1.39 3.66 6.73
C GLY A 207 -2.90 3.78 6.77
N THR A 208 -3.39 4.66 7.62
CA THR A 208 -4.84 4.90 7.76
C THR A 208 -5.43 5.41 6.45
N PHE A 209 -4.79 6.36 5.79
CA PHE A 209 -5.28 6.91 4.53
C PHE A 209 -5.34 5.87 3.41
N ASN A 210 -4.30 5.07 3.25
CA ASN A 210 -4.27 4.00 2.25
C ASN A 210 -5.27 2.89 2.58
N ALA A 211 -5.44 2.54 3.86
CA ALA A 211 -6.47 1.59 4.29
C ALA A 211 -7.88 2.11 3.99
N LEU A 212 -8.18 3.37 4.29
CA LEU A 212 -9.46 3.99 3.96
C LEU A 212 -9.73 4.03 2.45
N ASN A 213 -8.71 4.29 1.65
CA ASN A 213 -8.84 4.23 0.19
C ASN A 213 -9.17 2.81 -0.29
N MET A 214 -8.49 1.81 0.25
CA MET A 214 -8.71 0.41 -0.11
C MET A 214 -10.10 -0.05 0.30
N LEU A 215 -10.52 0.23 1.53
CA LEU A 215 -11.87 -0.08 2.02
C LEU A 215 -12.94 0.68 1.21
N GLY A 216 -12.65 1.90 0.77
CA GLY A 216 -13.52 2.68 -0.10
C GLY A 216 -13.78 2.01 -1.46
N MET A 217 -12.77 1.33 -2.03
CA MET A 217 -12.93 0.57 -3.27
C MET A 217 -13.83 -0.66 -3.10
N LEU A 218 -13.97 -1.16 -1.87
CA LEU A 218 -14.84 -2.30 -1.57
C LEU A 218 -16.30 -1.91 -1.31
N LYS A 219 -16.64 -0.62 -1.26
CA LYS A 219 -18.03 -0.16 -1.10
C LYS A 219 -18.91 -0.70 -2.23
N GLY A 220 -20.09 -1.19 -1.89
CA GLY A 220 -21.01 -1.82 -2.85
C GLY A 220 -20.68 -3.28 -3.20
N THR A 221 -19.68 -3.86 -2.57
CA THR A 221 -19.32 -5.28 -2.71
C THR A 221 -19.70 -6.06 -1.44
N PRO A 222 -19.65 -7.41 -1.46
CA PRO A 222 -19.84 -8.22 -0.26
C PRO A 222 -18.86 -7.93 0.88
N TRP A 223 -17.71 -7.33 0.60
CA TRP A 223 -16.69 -6.92 1.57
C TRP A 223 -16.88 -5.50 2.10
N ALA A 224 -17.92 -4.80 1.65
CA ALA A 224 -18.24 -3.45 2.11
C ALA A 224 -18.70 -3.48 3.57
N GLU A 225 -17.75 -3.34 4.47
CA GLU A 225 -18.05 -3.20 5.89
C GLU A 225 -17.89 -1.74 6.33
N ARG A 226 -18.69 -1.36 7.32
CA ARG A 226 -18.51 -0.09 8.02
C ARG A 226 -17.23 -0.13 8.83
N LEU A 227 -16.61 1.02 9.02
CA LEU A 227 -15.53 1.14 9.99
C LEU A 227 -16.04 0.76 11.39
N SER A 228 -15.24 0.03 12.14
CA SER A 228 -15.54 -0.29 13.53
C SER A 228 -15.48 0.97 14.41
N ARG A 229 -16.01 0.88 15.62
CA ARG A 229 -15.86 1.97 16.62
C ARG A 229 -14.39 2.23 16.96
N GLU A 230 -13.56 1.20 16.96
CA GLU A 230 -12.12 1.35 17.16
C GLU A 230 -11.47 2.12 15.99
N ASN A 231 -11.83 1.81 14.76
CA ASN A 231 -11.34 2.55 13.60
C ASN A 231 -11.76 4.02 13.65
N ALA A 232 -13.04 4.29 13.94
CA ALA A 232 -13.55 5.65 14.09
C ALA A 232 -12.82 6.40 15.22
N GLN A 233 -12.59 5.73 16.35
CA GLN A 233 -11.88 6.32 17.49
C GLN A 233 -10.41 6.64 17.14
N ALA A 234 -9.71 5.78 16.40
CA ALA A 234 -8.35 6.05 15.95
C ALA A 234 -8.29 7.31 15.07
N ILE A 235 -9.22 7.45 14.14
CA ILE A 235 -9.33 8.63 13.27
C ILE A 235 -9.67 9.88 14.09
N LEU A 236 -10.62 9.81 15.02
CA LEU A 236 -10.99 10.92 15.88
C LEU A 236 -9.82 11.37 16.78
N ASN A 237 -9.07 10.43 17.34
CA ASN A 237 -7.88 10.76 18.13
C ASN A 237 -6.92 11.64 17.31
N PHE A 238 -6.65 11.23 16.06
CA PHE A 238 -5.81 12.03 15.18
C PHE A 238 -6.42 13.39 14.82
N LEU A 239 -7.71 13.44 14.48
CA LEU A 239 -8.38 14.69 14.10
C LEU A 239 -8.54 15.67 15.27
N ARG A 240 -8.70 15.18 16.49
CA ARG A 240 -8.79 16.01 17.69
C ARG A 240 -7.44 16.50 18.20
N GLY A 241 -6.44 15.61 18.20
CA GLY A 241 -5.15 15.86 18.81
C GLY A 241 -4.02 16.21 17.83
N GLY A 242 -4.05 15.67 16.63
CA GLY A 242 -2.97 15.83 15.65
C GLY A 242 -2.64 17.29 15.30
N ASN A 243 -3.63 18.18 15.34
CA ASN A 243 -3.44 19.59 15.06
C ASN A 243 -2.55 20.32 16.10
N TRP A 244 -2.46 19.81 17.31
CA TRP A 244 -1.58 20.39 18.34
C TRP A 244 -0.09 20.24 18.04
N TYR A 245 0.27 19.32 17.17
CA TYR A 245 1.66 19.07 16.75
C TYR A 245 2.08 19.86 15.52
N TYR A 246 1.18 20.72 15.02
CA TYR A 246 1.38 21.50 13.80
C TYR A 246 1.26 23.00 14.09
N TYR A 247 2.27 23.77 13.72
CA TYR A 247 2.29 25.22 13.91
C TYR A 247 2.74 25.92 12.63
N LYS A 248 1.87 26.75 12.05
CA LYS A 248 2.18 27.60 10.88
C LYS A 248 2.90 26.88 9.72
N GLY A 249 2.53 25.67 9.42
CA GLY A 249 3.16 24.90 8.35
C GLY A 249 4.34 24.02 8.79
N PHE A 250 4.66 23.99 10.08
CA PHE A 250 5.80 23.24 10.58
C PHE A 250 5.41 22.26 11.68
N THR A 251 6.07 21.11 11.67
CA THR A 251 6.09 20.17 12.78
C THR A 251 7.45 20.19 13.45
N LEU A 252 7.50 19.73 14.70
CA LEU A 252 8.79 19.54 15.36
C LEU A 252 9.55 18.41 14.64
N PRO A 253 10.82 18.61 14.24
CA PRO A 253 11.59 17.64 13.48
C PRO A 253 11.71 16.27 14.15
N CYS A 254 11.65 16.21 15.47
CA CYS A 254 11.71 14.97 16.23
C CYS A 254 10.41 14.15 16.18
N LEU A 255 9.32 14.75 15.73
CA LEU A 255 8.00 14.11 15.56
C LEU A 255 7.69 13.77 14.12
N ASP A 256 8.63 14.00 13.23
CA ASP A 256 8.47 13.76 11.81
C ASP A 256 9.57 12.81 11.31
N ARG A 257 9.27 12.12 10.26
CA ARG A 257 10.25 11.26 9.60
C ARG A 257 11.19 12.01 8.64
N GLY A 258 11.40 13.29 8.85
CA GLY A 258 12.36 14.12 8.12
C GLY A 258 11.92 14.57 6.73
N SER A 259 11.10 13.82 6.02
CA SER A 259 10.65 14.18 4.67
C SER A 259 9.52 15.23 4.64
N TYR A 260 8.82 15.44 5.74
CA TYR A 260 7.72 16.39 5.82
C TYR A 260 8.18 17.81 6.21
N VAL A 261 9.27 17.91 6.94
CA VAL A 261 9.82 19.21 7.39
C VAL A 261 10.13 20.15 6.21
N TYR A 262 10.64 19.58 5.13
CA TYR A 262 11.06 20.35 3.94
C TYR A 262 9.97 20.54 2.88
N THR A 263 8.85 19.84 3.01
CA THR A 263 7.80 19.83 2.00
C THR A 263 6.46 20.31 2.51
N ALA A 264 6.36 20.66 3.79
CA ALA A 264 5.11 21.08 4.43
C ALA A 264 4.48 22.31 3.78
N ALA A 265 5.29 23.22 3.20
CA ALA A 265 4.81 24.39 2.48
C ALA A 265 4.19 24.08 1.10
N GLU A 266 4.49 22.91 0.54
CA GLU A 266 4.09 22.54 -0.83
C GLU A 266 3.05 21.40 -0.87
N LYS A 267 2.81 20.72 0.25
CA LYS A 267 1.90 19.57 0.31
C LYS A 267 0.68 19.88 1.15
N GLU A 268 -0.44 19.29 0.74
CA GLU A 268 -1.65 19.27 1.54
C GLU A 268 -1.35 18.76 2.96
N ILE A 269 -1.76 19.54 3.94
CA ILE A 269 -1.56 19.25 5.36
C ILE A 269 -2.18 17.88 5.65
N PRO A 270 -1.44 16.91 6.24
CA PRO A 270 -1.96 15.57 6.50
C PRO A 270 -3.27 15.57 7.30
N TYR A 271 -3.43 16.51 8.23
CA TYR A 271 -4.68 16.74 8.95
C TYR A 271 -5.85 17.06 8.02
N ALA A 272 -5.70 18.07 7.15
CA ALA A 272 -6.73 18.48 6.21
C ALA A 272 -7.08 17.37 5.23
N LYS A 273 -6.07 16.63 4.76
CA LYS A 273 -6.24 15.48 3.89
C LYS A 273 -7.08 14.38 4.56
N MET A 274 -6.81 14.07 5.83
CA MET A 274 -7.57 13.08 6.59
C MET A 274 -8.99 13.55 6.85
N LEU A 275 -9.17 14.80 7.26
CA LEU A 275 -10.49 15.39 7.49
C LEU A 275 -11.32 15.38 6.21
N ASN A 276 -10.77 15.85 5.10
CA ASN A 276 -11.46 15.82 3.81
C ASN A 276 -11.87 14.40 3.41
N LYS A 277 -10.99 13.42 3.60
CA LYS A 277 -11.32 12.01 3.32
C LYS A 277 -12.49 11.50 4.16
N VAL A 278 -12.52 11.85 5.43
CA VAL A 278 -13.61 11.48 6.34
C VAL A 278 -14.91 12.17 5.94
N LEU A 279 -14.88 13.48 5.70
CA LEU A 279 -16.07 14.26 5.33
C LEU A 279 -16.70 13.79 4.02
N MET A 280 -15.89 13.41 3.05
CA MET A 280 -16.38 12.98 1.73
C MET A 280 -16.86 11.54 1.71
N ASP A 281 -16.17 10.64 2.40
CA ASP A 281 -16.34 9.22 2.15
C ASP A 281 -16.80 8.40 3.37
N TRP A 282 -16.62 8.89 4.61
CA TRP A 282 -16.71 8.06 5.80
C TRP A 282 -17.53 8.66 6.96
N MET A 283 -18.31 9.70 6.73
CA MET A 283 -19.10 10.35 7.78
C MET A 283 -20.10 9.41 8.46
N ASP A 284 -20.59 8.40 7.76
CA ASP A 284 -21.52 7.39 8.28
C ASP A 284 -20.90 6.46 9.35
N ALA A 285 -19.57 6.47 9.49
CA ALA A 285 -18.85 5.73 10.54
C ALA A 285 -18.91 6.40 11.92
N PHE A 286 -19.31 7.67 11.97
CA PHE A 286 -19.30 8.52 13.16
C PHE A 286 -20.71 8.75 13.69
N THR A 287 -20.85 8.93 15.01
CA THR A 287 -22.10 9.29 15.65
C THR A 287 -22.53 10.71 15.24
N GLU A 288 -23.82 11.04 15.41
CA GLU A 288 -24.33 12.38 15.08
C GLU A 288 -23.55 13.52 15.77
N THR A 289 -23.20 13.31 17.05
CA THR A 289 -22.38 14.28 17.80
C THR A 289 -21.00 14.44 17.19
N GLU A 290 -20.34 13.34 16.84
CA GLU A 290 -19.02 13.35 16.19
C GLU A 290 -19.08 13.96 14.79
N GLN A 291 -20.15 13.69 14.04
CA GLN A 291 -20.36 14.30 12.73
C GLN A 291 -20.53 15.83 12.83
N ALA A 292 -21.24 16.30 13.87
CA ALA A 292 -21.38 17.74 14.11
C ALA A 292 -20.05 18.40 14.49
N GLU A 293 -19.20 17.70 15.25
CA GLU A 293 -17.86 18.16 15.61
C GLU A 293 -16.92 18.23 14.38
N LEU A 294 -17.03 17.29 13.44
CA LEU A 294 -16.17 17.20 12.27
C LEU A 294 -16.53 18.22 11.16
N ARG A 295 -17.73 18.79 11.15
CA ARG A 295 -18.20 19.82 10.22
C ARG A 295 -17.76 21.22 10.64
#